data_47e2f7ae28a7372fc03c3de66688feb2
#
_entry.id   47e2f7ae28a7372fc03c3de66688feb2
#
_cell.length_a   1.000
_cell.length_b   1.000
_cell.length_c   1.000
_cell.angle_alpha   90.00
_cell.angle_beta   90.00
_cell.angle_gamma   90.00
#
_symmetry.space_group_name_H-M   'P 1'
#
loop_
_entity.id
_entity.type
_entity.pdbx_description
1 polymer ?
#
loop_
_entity_poly.entity_id
_entity_poly.type
_entity_poly.pdbx_seq_one_letter_code
_entity_poly.pdbx_strand_id
1 'polypeptide(L)'
;MYKVVLFDAYGTLLDVDAAAANLAATNRFPELAKLWPELASLWRSRQLNYTWLRSLSHRYAPFWQLTCDALDYAMEAFDLEDQDMRTALLDLYRELDAYQDARPALDAVYEAGLPAAVLSNGNQQMLNHAFAAAGLTDRLDSLLSVEDVGVFKPDPRVYQLGCDRYQVRAEEILFVSSNGWDAAAAGLFGFKTIWANRAGMPVERLPEYPDFIAPSLDFVAEHLSS
;
A
#
# COMPACT_ATOMS: atom_id res chain seq x y z
N MET A 1 8.40 -20.80 -12.00
CA MET A 1 7.34 -21.15 -11.04
C MET A 1 7.54 -20.27 -9.81
N TYR A 2 6.50 -19.61 -9.33
CA TYR A 2 6.58 -18.75 -8.16
C TYR A 2 6.82 -19.55 -6.89
N LYS A 3 7.49 -18.92 -5.93
CA LYS A 3 7.78 -19.47 -4.58
C LYS A 3 7.06 -18.70 -3.50
N VAL A 4 6.68 -17.45 -3.77
CA VAL A 4 5.97 -16.56 -2.85
C VAL A 4 5.22 -15.50 -3.65
N VAL A 5 4.10 -15.04 -3.11
CA VAL A 5 3.38 -13.86 -3.59
C VAL A 5 3.52 -12.74 -2.55
N LEU A 6 4.08 -11.60 -2.98
CA LEU A 6 4.19 -10.41 -2.16
C LEU A 6 3.14 -9.38 -2.60
N PHE A 7 2.47 -8.79 -1.63
CA PHE A 7 1.49 -7.73 -1.85
C PHE A 7 2.00 -6.40 -1.28
N ASP A 8 1.80 -5.31 -2.01
CA ASP A 8 1.76 -4.00 -1.38
C ASP A 8 0.56 -3.90 -0.42
N ALA A 9 0.62 -3.02 0.59
CA ALA A 9 -0.41 -2.88 1.60
C ALA A 9 -1.45 -1.79 1.24
N TYR A 10 -1.00 -0.53 1.35
CA TYR A 10 -1.84 0.67 1.31
C TYR A 10 -2.29 1.01 -0.12
N GLY A 11 -3.59 0.94 -0.37
CA GLY A 11 -4.20 1.09 -1.69
C GLY A 11 -4.29 -0.23 -2.47
N THR A 12 -3.66 -1.31 -1.99
CA THR A 12 -3.68 -2.64 -2.62
C THR A 12 -4.56 -3.62 -1.86
N LEU A 13 -4.22 -3.98 -0.63
CA LEU A 13 -5.05 -4.80 0.26
C LEU A 13 -5.92 -3.96 1.18
N LEU A 14 -5.42 -2.79 1.61
CA LEU A 14 -6.08 -1.86 2.54
C LEU A 14 -6.54 -0.60 1.78
N ASP A 15 -7.81 -0.22 1.98
CA ASP A 15 -8.43 0.93 1.33
C ASP A 15 -8.05 2.23 2.04
N VAL A 16 -7.12 2.97 1.45
CA VAL A 16 -6.60 4.23 2.04
C VAL A 16 -7.59 5.39 1.96
N ASP A 17 -8.54 5.35 1.03
CA ASP A 17 -9.54 6.40 0.88
C ASP A 17 -10.71 6.21 1.85
N ALA A 18 -10.90 4.99 2.35
CA ALA A 18 -11.98 4.64 3.26
C ALA A 18 -11.97 5.50 4.54
N ALA A 19 -10.79 5.84 5.09
CA ALA A 19 -10.69 6.65 6.31
C ALA A 19 -11.40 8.00 6.17
N ALA A 20 -11.07 8.76 5.13
CA ALA A 20 -11.68 10.07 4.91
C ALA A 20 -13.16 9.96 4.47
N ALA A 21 -13.48 8.98 3.61
CA ALA A 21 -14.85 8.71 3.17
C ALA A 21 -15.78 8.32 4.34
N ASN A 22 -15.34 7.40 5.19
CA ASN A 22 -16.11 6.92 6.34
C ASN A 22 -16.36 8.06 7.34
N LEU A 23 -15.33 8.89 7.64
CA LEU A 23 -15.51 10.03 8.53
C LEU A 23 -16.46 11.07 7.95
N ALA A 24 -16.35 11.36 6.65
CA ALA A 24 -17.25 12.28 5.94
C ALA A 24 -18.71 11.82 5.99
N ALA A 25 -18.95 10.52 5.86
CA ALA A 25 -20.29 9.91 5.91
C ALA A 25 -20.97 10.05 7.29
N THR A 26 -20.20 10.25 8.37
CA THR A 26 -20.78 10.45 9.73
C THR A 26 -21.45 11.82 9.89
N ASN A 27 -21.21 12.78 8.99
CA ASN A 27 -21.60 14.18 9.09
C ASN A 27 -21.12 14.88 10.40
N ARG A 28 -20.16 14.30 11.10
CA ARG A 28 -19.56 14.91 12.31
C ARG A 28 -18.82 16.21 11.99
N PHE A 29 -18.22 16.27 10.80
CA PHE A 29 -17.46 17.42 10.29
C PHE A 29 -18.02 17.86 8.93
N PRO A 30 -18.94 18.84 8.89
CA PRO A 30 -19.63 19.25 7.66
C PRO A 30 -18.69 19.78 6.57
N GLU A 31 -17.56 20.38 6.92
CA GLU A 31 -16.53 20.84 5.98
C GLU A 31 -15.88 19.63 5.27
N LEU A 32 -15.55 18.59 6.03
CA LEU A 32 -14.97 17.36 5.49
C LEU A 32 -15.90 16.68 4.49
N ALA A 33 -17.20 16.67 4.75
CA ALA A 33 -18.17 16.04 3.85
C ALA A 33 -18.14 16.58 2.41
N LYS A 34 -17.66 17.81 2.22
CA LYS A 34 -17.54 18.46 0.91
C LYS A 34 -16.15 18.29 0.28
N LEU A 35 -15.12 18.12 1.09
CA LEU A 35 -13.73 18.22 0.68
C LEU A 35 -12.97 16.88 0.80
N TRP A 36 -13.61 15.83 1.32
CA TRP A 36 -12.90 14.58 1.63
C TRP A 36 -12.17 13.96 0.42
N PRO A 37 -12.68 13.99 -0.82
CA PRO A 37 -11.96 13.39 -1.95
C PRO A 37 -10.66 14.14 -2.23
N GLU A 38 -10.70 15.47 -2.24
CA GLU A 38 -9.55 16.33 -2.49
C GLU A 38 -8.55 16.26 -1.34
N LEU A 39 -9.04 16.24 -0.10
CA LEU A 39 -8.21 16.09 1.09
C LEU A 39 -7.47 14.73 1.07
N ALA A 40 -8.17 13.62 0.84
CA ALA A 40 -7.59 12.29 0.77
C ALA A 40 -6.54 12.19 -0.34
N SER A 41 -6.85 12.73 -1.52
CA SER A 41 -5.95 12.77 -2.67
C SER A 41 -4.67 13.56 -2.35
N LEU A 42 -4.81 14.76 -1.76
CA LEU A 42 -3.65 15.59 -1.39
C LEU A 42 -2.85 14.94 -0.27
N TRP A 43 -3.51 14.40 0.76
CA TRP A 43 -2.87 13.66 1.85
C TRP A 43 -2.02 12.50 1.31
N ARG A 44 -2.60 11.64 0.49
CA ARG A 44 -1.89 10.51 -0.13
C ARG A 44 -0.73 10.96 -1.01
N SER A 45 -0.95 11.97 -1.84
CA SER A 45 0.10 12.53 -2.71
C SER A 45 1.30 13.05 -1.90
N ARG A 46 1.05 13.81 -0.83
CA ARG A 46 2.11 14.34 0.05
C ARG A 46 2.82 13.24 0.82
N GLN A 47 2.08 12.26 1.33
CA GLN A 47 2.66 11.12 2.02
C GLN A 47 3.69 10.40 1.13
N LEU A 48 3.34 10.07 -0.12
CA LEU A 48 4.25 9.45 -1.07
C LEU A 48 5.42 10.36 -1.46
N ASN A 49 5.16 11.64 -1.73
CA ASN A 49 6.22 12.61 -2.03
C ASN A 49 7.25 12.68 -0.90
N TYR A 50 6.80 12.70 0.36
CA TYR A 50 7.71 12.76 1.51
C TYR A 50 8.55 11.49 1.64
N THR A 51 8.01 10.30 1.33
CA THR A 51 8.82 9.07 1.31
C THR A 51 9.96 9.17 0.29
N TRP A 52 9.67 9.63 -0.93
CA TRP A 52 10.68 9.76 -1.99
C TRP A 52 11.73 10.82 -1.66
N LEU A 53 11.30 11.99 -1.21
CA LEU A 53 12.22 13.09 -0.85
C LEU A 53 13.13 12.71 0.33
N ARG A 54 12.60 12.01 1.34
CA ARG A 54 13.41 11.53 2.47
C ARG A 54 14.37 10.42 2.07
N SER A 55 13.98 9.52 1.18
CA SER A 55 14.90 8.52 0.62
C SER A 55 16.04 9.18 -0.14
N LEU A 56 15.75 10.12 -1.05
CA LEU A 56 16.75 10.85 -1.84
C LEU A 56 17.67 11.72 -0.98
N SER A 57 17.15 12.31 0.09
CA SER A 57 17.94 13.16 1.00
C SER A 57 18.67 12.38 2.11
N HIS A 58 18.50 11.06 2.16
CA HIS A 58 19.03 10.20 3.23
C HIS A 58 18.56 10.63 4.63
N ARG A 59 17.29 11.05 4.76
CA ARG A 59 16.66 11.52 5.99
C ARG A 59 15.41 10.69 6.30
N TYR A 60 15.61 9.40 6.51
CA TYR A 60 14.53 8.48 6.89
C TYR A 60 13.82 8.96 8.16
N ALA A 61 12.51 8.79 8.19
CA ALA A 61 11.67 8.89 9.38
C ALA A 61 10.57 7.82 9.25
N PRO A 62 9.98 7.33 10.36
CA PRO A 62 8.93 6.32 10.30
C PRO A 62 7.75 6.77 9.42
N PHE A 63 7.16 5.85 8.68
CA PHE A 63 6.05 6.16 7.76
C PHE A 63 4.86 6.81 8.46
N TRP A 64 4.61 6.46 9.73
CA TRP A 64 3.59 7.10 10.54
C TRP A 64 3.81 8.61 10.70
N GLN A 65 5.06 9.03 10.92
CA GLN A 65 5.36 10.46 10.99
C GLN A 65 5.04 11.15 9.66
N LEU A 66 5.41 10.53 8.53
CA LEU A 66 5.11 11.09 7.20
C LEU A 66 3.60 11.12 6.94
N THR A 67 2.87 10.15 7.45
CA THR A 67 1.40 10.12 7.38
C THR A 67 0.80 11.30 8.13
N CYS A 68 1.29 11.59 9.35
CA CYS A 68 0.86 12.76 10.12
C CYS A 68 1.26 14.08 9.45
N ASP A 69 2.53 14.22 9.06
CA ASP A 69 3.05 15.43 8.41
C ASP A 69 2.28 15.75 7.10
N ALA A 70 1.92 14.71 6.35
CA ALA A 70 1.16 14.85 5.10
C ALA A 70 -0.31 15.25 5.35
N LEU A 71 -0.94 14.72 6.42
CA LEU A 71 -2.28 15.14 6.82
C LEU A 71 -2.27 16.60 7.26
N ASP A 72 -1.30 16.99 8.09
CA ASP A 72 -1.18 18.37 8.56
C ASP A 72 -1.03 19.34 7.38
N TYR A 73 -0.19 19.01 6.42
CA TYR A 73 -0.06 19.78 5.18
C TYR A 73 -1.39 19.85 4.39
N ALA A 74 -2.10 18.73 4.26
CA ALA A 74 -3.34 18.70 3.50
C ALA A 74 -4.45 19.49 4.20
N MET A 75 -4.57 19.40 5.53
CA MET A 75 -5.54 20.18 6.32
C MET A 75 -5.24 21.68 6.22
N GLU A 76 -3.97 22.09 6.37
CA GLU A 76 -3.55 23.47 6.21
C GLU A 76 -3.88 24.02 4.81
N ALA A 77 -3.67 23.23 3.75
CA ALA A 77 -3.96 23.63 2.38
C ALA A 77 -5.45 23.87 2.08
N PHE A 78 -6.34 23.32 2.91
CA PHE A 78 -7.79 23.50 2.82
C PHE A 78 -8.35 24.37 3.96
N ASP A 79 -7.50 25.07 4.70
CA ASP A 79 -7.88 25.92 5.86
C ASP A 79 -8.69 25.14 6.93
N LEU A 80 -8.36 23.86 7.16
CA LEU A 80 -9.00 23.00 8.14
C LEU A 80 -8.15 22.96 9.44
N GLU A 81 -8.55 23.74 10.45
CA GLU A 81 -7.83 23.87 11.74
C GLU A 81 -8.48 23.05 12.88
N ASP A 82 -9.14 21.93 12.60
CA ASP A 82 -9.87 21.11 13.56
C ASP A 82 -9.02 19.92 14.05
N GLN A 83 -8.56 19.98 15.31
CA GLN A 83 -7.73 18.92 15.93
C GLN A 83 -8.52 17.63 16.20
N ASP A 84 -9.84 17.72 16.42
CA ASP A 84 -10.68 16.54 16.60
C ASP A 84 -10.87 15.81 15.26
N MET A 85 -11.03 16.56 14.16
CA MET A 85 -11.04 16.01 12.80
C MET A 85 -9.71 15.33 12.48
N ARG A 86 -8.59 16.01 12.73
CA ARG A 86 -7.24 15.47 12.55
C ARG A 86 -7.06 14.13 13.28
N THR A 87 -7.42 14.11 14.55
CA THR A 87 -7.30 12.89 15.39
C THR A 87 -8.17 11.77 14.83
N ALA A 88 -9.42 12.07 14.47
CA ALA A 88 -10.34 11.08 13.92
C ALA A 88 -9.84 10.48 12.59
N LEU A 89 -9.28 11.30 11.69
CA LEU A 89 -8.69 10.84 10.42
C LEU A 89 -7.49 9.92 10.66
N LEU A 90 -6.60 10.27 11.59
CA LEU A 90 -5.44 9.45 11.92
C LEU A 90 -5.82 8.12 12.60
N ASP A 91 -6.85 8.12 13.45
CA ASP A 91 -7.33 6.90 14.09
C ASP A 91 -7.93 5.94 13.07
N LEU A 92 -8.76 6.43 12.14
CA LEU A 92 -9.29 5.64 11.04
C LEU A 92 -8.19 5.14 10.08
N TYR A 93 -7.13 5.92 9.86
CA TYR A 93 -6.00 5.47 9.05
C TYR A 93 -5.23 4.30 9.67
N ARG A 94 -5.32 4.10 10.96
CA ARG A 94 -4.76 2.92 11.66
C ARG A 94 -5.60 1.67 11.48
N GLU A 95 -6.91 1.81 11.25
CA GLU A 95 -7.91 0.75 11.21
C GLU A 95 -8.60 0.70 9.84
N LEU A 96 -7.80 0.74 8.76
CA LEU A 96 -8.30 0.72 7.40
C LEU A 96 -9.06 -0.57 7.10
N ASP A 97 -10.18 -0.43 6.40
CA ASP A 97 -10.88 -1.55 5.81
C ASP A 97 -10.04 -2.22 4.71
N ALA A 98 -10.20 -3.53 4.56
CA ALA A 98 -9.68 -4.23 3.40
C ALA A 98 -10.56 -3.99 2.17
N TYR A 99 -9.95 -3.95 0.98
CA TYR A 99 -10.73 -4.08 -0.26
C TYR A 99 -11.45 -5.43 -0.31
N GLN A 100 -12.64 -5.48 -0.92
CA GLN A 100 -13.47 -6.68 -0.97
C GLN A 100 -12.80 -7.86 -1.67
N ASP A 101 -11.90 -7.61 -2.61
CA ASP A 101 -11.12 -8.61 -3.35
C ASP A 101 -9.80 -9.02 -2.65
N ALA A 102 -9.45 -8.37 -1.53
CA ALA A 102 -8.20 -8.66 -0.82
C ALA A 102 -8.21 -10.08 -0.20
N ARG A 103 -9.28 -10.42 0.53
CA ARG A 103 -9.40 -11.75 1.14
C ARG A 103 -9.47 -12.87 0.09
N PRO A 104 -10.30 -12.79 -0.96
CA PRO A 104 -10.29 -13.76 -2.05
C PRO A 104 -8.93 -13.96 -2.73
N ALA A 105 -8.18 -12.88 -2.96
CA ALA A 105 -6.84 -12.98 -3.55
C ALA A 105 -5.85 -13.73 -2.64
N LEU A 106 -5.89 -13.46 -1.32
CA LEU A 106 -5.06 -14.17 -0.35
C LEU A 106 -5.46 -15.65 -0.20
N ASP A 107 -6.75 -15.95 -0.24
CA ASP A 107 -7.26 -17.32 -0.22
C ASP A 107 -6.79 -18.10 -1.46
N ALA A 108 -6.79 -17.48 -2.64
CA ALA A 108 -6.26 -18.09 -3.87
C ALA A 108 -4.77 -18.42 -3.78
N VAL A 109 -3.96 -17.54 -3.17
CA VAL A 109 -2.53 -17.81 -2.92
C VAL A 109 -2.35 -19.01 -1.98
N TYR A 110 -3.16 -19.05 -0.90
CA TYR A 110 -3.15 -20.16 0.05
C TYR A 110 -3.55 -21.49 -0.62
N GLU A 111 -4.60 -21.49 -1.45
CA GLU A 111 -5.04 -22.67 -2.20
C GLU A 111 -4.01 -23.16 -3.22
N ALA A 112 -3.23 -22.24 -3.79
CA ALA A 112 -2.10 -22.57 -4.66
C ALA A 112 -0.88 -23.16 -3.88
N GLY A 113 -0.96 -23.24 -2.54
CA GLY A 113 0.11 -23.75 -1.70
C GLY A 113 1.33 -22.81 -1.63
N LEU A 114 1.14 -21.52 -1.88
CA LEU A 114 2.19 -20.52 -1.83
C LEU A 114 2.09 -19.67 -0.55
N PRO A 115 3.21 -19.24 0.04
CA PRO A 115 3.19 -18.23 1.07
C PRO A 115 2.77 -16.88 0.47
N ALA A 116 1.90 -16.16 1.19
CA ALA A 116 1.56 -14.77 0.91
C ALA A 116 2.19 -13.87 1.96
N ALA A 117 2.79 -12.76 1.54
CA ALA A 117 3.33 -11.78 2.47
C ALA A 117 3.08 -10.35 1.98
N VAL A 118 3.26 -9.40 2.88
CA VAL A 118 3.19 -7.98 2.59
C VAL A 118 4.59 -7.39 2.50
N LEU A 119 4.83 -6.52 1.51
CA LEU A 119 6.01 -5.67 1.41
C LEU A 119 5.56 -4.21 1.34
N SER A 120 5.81 -3.42 2.36
CA SER A 120 5.16 -2.11 2.54
C SER A 120 6.09 -1.01 3.02
N ASN A 121 5.73 0.23 2.64
CA ASN A 121 6.28 1.46 3.21
C ASN A 121 5.84 1.69 4.68
N GLY A 122 4.76 1.04 5.12
CA GLY A 122 4.28 1.12 6.49
C GLY A 122 5.28 0.58 7.50
N ASN A 123 5.34 1.19 8.69
CA ASN A 123 6.16 0.66 9.77
C ASN A 123 5.50 -0.57 10.41
N GLN A 124 6.28 -1.39 11.11
CA GLN A 124 5.83 -2.69 11.60
C GLN A 124 4.59 -2.58 12.50
N GLN A 125 4.54 -1.56 13.37
CA GLN A 125 3.38 -1.35 14.25
C GLN A 125 2.11 -1.03 13.47
N MET A 126 2.19 -0.16 12.43
CA MET A 126 1.05 0.17 11.56
C MET A 126 0.55 -1.09 10.84
N LEU A 127 1.45 -1.87 10.25
CA LEU A 127 1.08 -3.08 9.52
C LEU A 127 0.39 -4.09 10.44
N ASN A 128 0.97 -4.38 11.60
CA ASN A 128 0.37 -5.30 12.57
C ASN A 128 -1.04 -4.88 12.98
N HIS A 129 -1.24 -3.58 13.23
CA HIS A 129 -2.54 -3.06 13.65
C HIS A 129 -3.57 -3.11 12.51
N ALA A 130 -3.20 -2.58 11.34
CA ALA A 130 -4.11 -2.49 10.19
C ALA A 130 -4.54 -3.88 9.68
N PHE A 131 -3.61 -4.84 9.56
CA PHE A 131 -3.94 -6.18 9.10
C PHE A 131 -4.72 -7.00 10.13
N ALA A 132 -4.52 -6.75 11.44
CA ALA A 132 -5.36 -7.33 12.48
C ALA A 132 -6.78 -6.76 12.44
N ALA A 133 -6.95 -5.44 12.30
CA ALA A 133 -8.24 -4.79 12.17
C ALA A 133 -9.00 -5.26 10.91
N ALA A 134 -8.28 -5.38 9.77
CA ALA A 134 -8.84 -5.88 8.50
C ALA A 134 -9.15 -7.39 8.49
N GLY A 135 -8.74 -8.15 9.53
CA GLY A 135 -8.99 -9.59 9.64
C GLY A 135 -8.23 -10.43 8.60
N LEU A 136 -7.06 -9.98 8.14
CA LEU A 136 -6.30 -10.64 7.06
C LEU A 136 -5.05 -11.40 7.56
N THR A 137 -4.72 -11.34 8.84
CA THR A 137 -3.48 -11.89 9.40
C THR A 137 -3.35 -13.41 9.27
N ASP A 138 -4.44 -14.15 9.26
CA ASP A 138 -4.46 -15.61 9.16
C ASP A 138 -4.09 -16.14 7.76
N ARG A 139 -3.95 -15.26 6.77
CA ARG A 139 -3.56 -15.58 5.39
C ARG A 139 -2.18 -15.04 5.01
N LEU A 140 -1.50 -14.40 5.94
CA LEU A 140 -0.20 -13.79 5.70
C LEU A 140 0.90 -14.50 6.50
N ASP A 141 1.95 -14.92 5.79
CA ASP A 141 3.14 -15.52 6.40
C ASP A 141 4.01 -14.46 7.10
N SER A 142 4.12 -13.28 6.50
CA SER A 142 4.91 -12.20 7.08
C SER A 142 4.48 -10.81 6.59
N LEU A 143 4.82 -9.80 7.39
CA LEU A 143 4.67 -8.38 7.09
C LEU A 143 6.06 -7.75 7.04
N LEU A 144 6.56 -7.46 5.82
CA LEU A 144 7.87 -6.88 5.59
C LEU A 144 7.78 -5.36 5.54
N SER A 145 8.48 -4.71 6.44
CA SER A 145 8.51 -3.25 6.57
C SER A 145 9.80 -2.65 6.03
N VAL A 146 9.70 -1.49 5.39
CA VAL A 146 10.86 -0.69 5.00
C VAL A 146 11.70 -0.20 6.18
N GLU A 147 11.20 -0.30 7.42
CA GLU A 147 11.96 0.04 8.63
C GLU A 147 13.26 -0.76 8.73
N ASP A 148 13.25 -2.00 8.25
CA ASP A 148 14.42 -2.90 8.29
C ASP A 148 15.59 -2.38 7.43
N VAL A 149 15.33 -1.54 6.44
CA VAL A 149 16.35 -0.97 5.54
C VAL A 149 16.46 0.55 5.62
N GLY A 150 15.58 1.23 6.35
CA GLY A 150 15.61 2.67 6.57
C GLY A 150 15.49 3.51 5.30
N VAL A 151 14.76 3.00 4.30
CA VAL A 151 14.49 3.68 3.03
C VAL A 151 13.14 3.20 2.48
N PHE A 152 12.49 4.02 1.65
CA PHE A 152 11.18 3.70 1.10
C PHE A 152 11.25 3.14 -0.33
N LYS A 153 10.22 2.43 -0.76
CA LYS A 153 9.98 2.15 -2.17
C LYS A 153 10.06 3.47 -2.97
N PRO A 154 10.65 3.47 -4.16
CA PRO A 154 11.07 2.35 -4.97
C PRO A 154 12.55 1.95 -4.84
N ASP A 155 13.20 2.18 -3.69
CA ASP A 155 14.59 1.78 -3.51
C ASP A 155 14.74 0.24 -3.60
N PRO A 156 15.71 -0.30 -4.39
CA PRO A 156 15.86 -1.74 -4.58
C PRO A 156 16.12 -2.53 -3.29
N ARG A 157 16.67 -1.89 -2.25
CA ARG A 157 16.87 -2.53 -0.94
C ARG A 157 15.57 -2.98 -0.30
N VAL A 158 14.45 -2.31 -0.61
CA VAL A 158 13.14 -2.68 -0.11
C VAL A 158 12.66 -3.98 -0.76
N TYR A 159 12.79 -4.11 -2.08
CA TYR A 159 12.40 -5.33 -2.79
C TYR A 159 13.31 -6.52 -2.43
N GLN A 160 14.59 -6.24 -2.13
CA GLN A 160 15.53 -7.27 -1.65
C GLN A 160 15.06 -7.98 -0.37
N LEU A 161 14.30 -7.29 0.51
CA LEU A 161 13.72 -7.90 1.72
C LEU A 161 12.89 -9.15 1.41
N GLY A 162 12.15 -9.15 0.31
CA GLY A 162 11.38 -10.32 -0.13
C GLY A 162 12.29 -11.50 -0.51
N CYS A 163 13.33 -11.24 -1.29
CA CYS A 163 14.31 -12.26 -1.67
C CYS A 163 15.01 -12.84 -0.44
N ASP A 164 15.43 -11.98 0.48
CA ASP A 164 16.16 -12.39 1.69
C ASP A 164 15.26 -13.17 2.66
N ARG A 165 14.02 -12.76 2.84
CA ARG A 165 13.07 -13.43 3.74
C ARG A 165 12.76 -14.85 3.31
N TYR A 166 12.58 -15.06 2.00
CA TYR A 166 12.17 -16.35 1.46
C TYR A 166 13.32 -17.15 0.84
N GLN A 167 14.54 -16.61 0.80
CA GLN A 167 15.73 -17.22 0.18
C GLN A 167 15.48 -17.67 -1.26
N VAL A 168 14.85 -16.77 -2.04
CA VAL A 168 14.47 -16.99 -3.44
C VAL A 168 15.06 -15.91 -4.35
N ARG A 169 15.13 -16.21 -5.66
CA ARG A 169 15.53 -15.24 -6.67
C ARG A 169 14.36 -14.31 -7.00
N ALA A 170 14.67 -13.12 -7.49
CA ALA A 170 13.66 -12.11 -7.80
C ALA A 170 12.58 -12.66 -8.77
N GLU A 171 12.95 -13.35 -9.82
CA GLU A 171 12.01 -13.92 -10.80
C GLU A 171 11.10 -15.05 -10.26
N GLU A 172 11.35 -15.52 -9.04
CA GLU A 172 10.51 -16.51 -8.35
C GLU A 172 9.46 -15.84 -7.44
N ILE A 173 9.43 -14.50 -7.40
CA ILE A 173 8.45 -13.71 -6.65
C ILE A 173 7.41 -13.14 -7.62
N LEU A 174 6.12 -13.34 -7.29
CA LEU A 174 5.02 -12.58 -7.86
C LEU A 174 4.72 -11.40 -6.93
N PHE A 175 4.82 -10.18 -7.44
CA PHE A 175 4.52 -8.96 -6.68
C PHE A 175 3.24 -8.31 -7.21
N VAL A 176 2.33 -7.98 -6.30
CA VAL A 176 1.02 -7.41 -6.60
C VAL A 176 0.89 -6.04 -5.97
N SER A 177 0.63 -5.01 -6.76
CA SER A 177 0.41 -3.65 -6.27
C SER A 177 -0.66 -2.94 -7.08
N SER A 178 -1.49 -2.12 -6.42
CA SER A 178 -2.39 -1.18 -7.09
C SER A 178 -1.71 0.16 -7.42
N ASN A 179 -0.49 0.37 -6.94
CA ASN A 179 0.32 1.52 -7.30
C ASN A 179 1.16 1.20 -8.54
N GLY A 180 0.84 1.80 -9.69
CA GLY A 180 1.53 1.52 -10.97
C GLY A 180 3.04 1.76 -10.91
N TRP A 181 3.48 2.81 -10.19
CA TRP A 181 4.89 3.11 -9.98
C TRP A 181 5.62 2.02 -9.16
N ASP A 182 4.92 1.39 -8.20
CA ASP A 182 5.49 0.34 -7.35
C ASP A 182 5.60 -0.99 -8.12
N ALA A 183 4.57 -1.34 -8.90
CA ALA A 183 4.61 -2.50 -9.77
C ALA A 183 5.72 -2.38 -10.85
N ALA A 184 5.88 -1.20 -11.46
CA ALA A 184 6.95 -0.93 -12.42
C ALA A 184 8.34 -1.03 -11.78
N ALA A 185 8.52 -0.47 -10.58
CA ALA A 185 9.79 -0.52 -9.86
C ALA A 185 10.16 -1.94 -9.39
N ALA A 186 9.17 -2.72 -8.95
CA ALA A 186 9.36 -4.13 -8.61
C ALA A 186 9.75 -4.96 -9.85
N GLY A 187 9.15 -4.68 -11.02
CA GLY A 187 9.55 -5.28 -12.30
C GLY A 187 10.99 -4.93 -12.67
N LEU A 188 11.38 -3.66 -12.53
CA LEU A 188 12.75 -3.21 -12.75
C LEU A 188 13.76 -3.93 -11.83
N PHE A 189 13.35 -4.24 -10.60
CA PHE A 189 14.16 -5.03 -9.66
C PHE A 189 14.28 -6.50 -10.08
N GLY A 190 13.33 -7.02 -10.86
CA GLY A 190 13.31 -8.38 -11.40
C GLY A 190 12.18 -9.28 -10.91
N PHE A 191 11.22 -8.75 -10.15
CA PHE A 191 10.01 -9.49 -9.80
C PHE A 191 9.11 -9.70 -11.00
N LYS A 192 8.26 -10.72 -10.96
CA LYS A 192 7.06 -10.80 -11.80
C LYS A 192 5.96 -9.99 -11.18
N THR A 193 5.26 -9.17 -11.97
CA THR A 193 4.40 -8.12 -11.41
C THR A 193 2.99 -8.14 -11.98
N ILE A 194 2.01 -7.94 -11.08
CA ILE A 194 0.62 -7.62 -11.41
C ILE A 194 0.34 -6.20 -10.91
N TRP A 195 -0.07 -5.32 -11.80
CA TRP A 195 -0.65 -4.04 -11.43
C TRP A 195 -2.18 -4.16 -11.37
N ALA A 196 -2.74 -4.13 -10.16
CA ALA A 196 -4.18 -4.07 -9.93
C ALA A 196 -4.67 -2.62 -10.14
N ASN A 197 -4.88 -2.24 -11.40
CA ASN A 197 -5.24 -0.89 -11.84
C ASN A 197 -6.74 -0.61 -11.62
N ARG A 198 -7.15 -0.47 -10.36
CA ARG A 198 -8.54 -0.27 -9.95
C ARG A 198 -9.19 0.98 -10.56
N ALA A 199 -8.40 2.04 -10.74
CA ALA A 199 -8.87 3.33 -11.23
C ALA A 199 -8.82 3.45 -12.77
N GLY A 200 -8.37 2.43 -13.50
CA GLY A 200 -8.25 2.47 -14.96
C GLY A 200 -7.26 3.54 -15.45
N MET A 201 -6.23 3.83 -14.65
CA MET A 201 -5.25 4.86 -14.98
C MET A 201 -4.36 4.47 -16.16
N PRO A 202 -3.85 5.44 -16.93
CA PRO A 202 -2.85 5.17 -17.96
C PRO A 202 -1.60 4.51 -17.39
N VAL A 203 -0.94 3.68 -18.20
CA VAL A 203 0.33 3.05 -17.83
C VAL A 203 1.40 4.14 -17.60
N GLU A 204 2.11 4.02 -16.50
CA GLU A 204 3.19 4.94 -16.13
C GLU A 204 4.30 4.96 -17.21
N ARG A 205 4.91 6.11 -17.43
CA ARG A 205 6.03 6.30 -18.38
C ARG A 205 7.37 6.09 -17.66
N LEU A 206 7.52 4.92 -17.04
CA LEU A 206 8.71 4.50 -16.29
C LEU A 206 9.58 3.56 -17.11
N PRO A 207 10.84 3.30 -16.70
CA PRO A 207 11.78 2.44 -17.46
C PRO A 207 11.30 1.00 -17.63
N GLU A 208 10.43 0.49 -16.77
CA GLU A 208 9.87 -0.86 -16.85
C GLU A 208 8.34 -0.80 -16.75
N TYR A 209 7.69 -1.85 -17.27
CA TYR A 209 6.24 -2.00 -17.26
C TYR A 209 5.85 -3.21 -16.43
N PRO A 210 4.67 -3.20 -15.76
CA PRO A 210 4.13 -4.41 -15.12
C PRO A 210 3.96 -5.55 -16.14
N ASP A 211 4.28 -6.80 -15.75
CA ASP A 211 4.07 -7.98 -16.60
C ASP A 211 2.58 -8.18 -16.91
N PHE A 212 1.71 -7.88 -15.93
CA PHE A 212 0.27 -8.01 -16.06
C PHE A 212 -0.44 -6.76 -15.52
N ILE A 213 -1.53 -6.38 -16.18
CA ILE A 213 -2.41 -5.28 -15.76
C ILE A 213 -3.83 -5.82 -15.66
N ALA A 214 -4.45 -5.66 -14.50
CA ALA A 214 -5.79 -6.15 -14.22
C ALA A 214 -6.62 -5.10 -13.46
N PRO A 215 -7.95 -5.13 -13.55
CA PRO A 215 -8.79 -4.12 -12.89
C PRO A 215 -8.95 -4.34 -11.38
N SER A 216 -8.63 -5.54 -10.88
CA SER A 216 -8.80 -5.92 -9.47
C SER A 216 -7.80 -7.00 -9.06
N LEU A 217 -7.80 -7.38 -7.77
CA LEU A 217 -7.02 -8.50 -7.26
C LEU A 217 -7.59 -9.87 -7.64
N ASP A 218 -8.80 -9.96 -8.19
CA ASP A 218 -9.39 -11.23 -8.65
C ASP A 218 -8.50 -11.93 -9.68
N PHE A 219 -7.76 -11.15 -10.47
CA PHE A 219 -6.81 -11.67 -11.45
C PHE A 219 -5.70 -12.55 -10.82
N VAL A 220 -5.40 -12.39 -9.54
CA VAL A 220 -4.41 -13.23 -8.84
C VAL A 220 -4.86 -14.69 -8.86
N ALA A 221 -6.14 -14.96 -8.58
CA ALA A 221 -6.70 -16.31 -8.64
C ALA A 221 -6.67 -16.91 -10.05
N GLU A 222 -7.04 -16.11 -11.06
CA GLU A 222 -7.00 -16.53 -12.48
C GLU A 222 -5.56 -16.87 -12.90
N HIS A 223 -4.60 -16.02 -12.53
CA HIS A 223 -3.21 -16.17 -12.91
C HIS A 223 -2.52 -17.37 -12.25
N LEU A 224 -2.85 -17.67 -10.98
CA LEU A 224 -2.28 -18.81 -10.26
C LEU A 224 -2.89 -20.15 -10.65
N SER A 225 -4.07 -20.15 -11.30
CA SER A 225 -4.77 -21.35 -11.78
C SER A 225 -4.38 -21.77 -13.19
N SER A 226 -3.60 -20.93 -13.90
CA SER A 226 -3.17 -21.13 -15.30
C SER A 226 -1.85 -21.89 -15.36
#